data_e5c6fc7e36d4ce2096a34905713e496e
#
_entry.id   e5c6fc7e36d4ce2096a34905713e496e
#
_cell.length_a   1.000
_cell.length_b   1.000
_cell.length_c   1.000
_cell.angle_alpha   90.00
_cell.angle_beta   90.00
_cell.angle_gamma   90.00
#
_symmetry.space_group_name_H-M   'P 1'
#
loop_
_entity.id
_entity.type
_entity.pdbx_description
1 polymer ?
#
loop_
_entity_poly.entity_id
_entity_poly.type
_entity_poly.pdbx_seq_one_letter_code
_entity_poly.pdbx_strand_id
1 'polypeptide(L)'
;IILQRYGWEEGWKLLTAMSANAQVYSGSGDVRDAVIRGDIAVGITIDFYGYTAHLQNPSCEYIIPSGETIVNGDPIALVATSKHPEAAQAFIAWVLTEGQKVWLDPDINILPANPNVFNTPEGAKRTDLKEAFETALTTTQISFNDTLALMYESAMRYYFKAVLVDLNSELKQVWRTLLTKYFNKEITEDQFRKYLNEIGSPLTYVDPLTGEKVTFTMEDAIRVTSEIAKDPKVIDHYMLAWKKAASDRYQKVLSELSS
;
A
#
# COMPACT_ATOMS: atom_id res chain seq x y z
N ILE A 1 3.33 4.72 -4.21
CA ILE A 1 4.79 4.54 -4.43
C ILE A 1 5.02 3.71 -5.69
N ILE A 2 4.67 2.42 -5.74
CA ILE A 2 4.97 1.46 -6.83
C ILE A 2 4.57 1.99 -8.21
N LEU A 3 3.34 2.53 -8.36
CA LEU A 3 2.85 3.04 -9.64
C LEU A 3 3.63 4.27 -10.15
N GLN A 4 4.15 5.11 -9.25
CA GLN A 4 4.97 6.25 -9.66
C GLN A 4 6.44 5.87 -9.86
N ARG A 5 6.93 4.86 -9.15
CA ARG A 5 8.31 4.40 -9.26
C ARG A 5 8.56 3.59 -10.55
N TYR A 6 7.64 2.68 -10.90
CA TYR A 6 7.79 1.73 -12.01
C TYR A 6 6.90 2.07 -13.21
N GLY A 7 6.05 3.11 -13.10
CA GLY A 7 5.03 3.44 -14.08
C GLY A 7 3.73 2.63 -13.87
N TRP A 8 2.65 3.10 -14.53
CA TRP A 8 1.32 2.58 -14.29
C TRP A 8 1.18 1.09 -14.67
N GLU A 9 1.65 0.72 -15.84
CA GLU A 9 1.50 -0.65 -16.35
C GLU A 9 2.37 -1.65 -15.58
N GLU A 10 3.68 -1.39 -15.47
CA GLU A 10 4.61 -2.27 -14.76
C GLU A 10 4.32 -2.29 -13.26
N GLY A 11 3.89 -1.17 -12.68
CA GLY A 11 3.49 -1.10 -11.29
C GLY A 11 2.30 -1.99 -10.97
N TRP A 12 1.29 -2.06 -11.84
CA TRP A 12 0.16 -2.97 -11.66
C TRP A 12 0.55 -4.45 -11.82
N LYS A 13 1.46 -4.77 -12.75
CA LYS A 13 2.01 -6.13 -12.86
C LYS A 13 2.74 -6.56 -11.58
N LEU A 14 3.57 -5.68 -11.02
CA LEU A 14 4.24 -5.92 -9.74
C LEU A 14 3.25 -6.11 -8.60
N LEU A 15 2.26 -5.21 -8.45
CA LEU A 15 1.22 -5.32 -7.43
C LEU A 15 0.42 -6.62 -7.55
N THR A 16 0.14 -7.06 -8.76
CA THR A 16 -0.56 -8.33 -9.02
C THR A 16 0.30 -9.51 -8.59
N ALA A 17 1.58 -9.56 -8.99
CA ALA A 17 2.49 -10.63 -8.60
C ALA A 17 2.71 -10.67 -7.07
N MET A 18 2.86 -9.50 -6.44
CA MET A 18 2.93 -9.40 -4.97
C MET A 18 1.68 -9.94 -4.31
N SER A 19 0.49 -9.50 -4.75
CA SER A 19 -0.80 -9.93 -4.19
C SER A 19 -1.07 -11.42 -4.39
N ALA A 20 -0.63 -11.98 -5.50
CA ALA A 20 -0.71 -13.42 -5.79
C ALA A 20 0.12 -14.27 -4.83
N ASN A 21 1.21 -13.74 -4.30
CA ASN A 21 2.10 -14.39 -3.33
C ASN A 21 1.83 -13.98 -1.88
N ALA A 22 0.91 -13.04 -1.64
CA ALA A 22 0.67 -12.48 -0.31
C ALA A 22 -0.61 -13.02 0.33
N GLN A 23 -0.63 -13.02 1.65
CA GLN A 23 -1.85 -13.06 2.44
C GLN A 23 -2.27 -11.62 2.73
N VAL A 24 -3.52 -11.29 2.42
CA VAL A 24 -4.10 -9.98 2.73
C VAL A 24 -4.67 -10.03 4.15
N TYR A 25 -4.30 -9.04 4.95
CA TYR A 25 -4.78 -8.85 6.32
C TYR A 25 -5.73 -7.65 6.39
N SER A 26 -6.55 -7.57 7.44
CA SER A 26 -7.51 -6.49 7.62
C SER A 26 -6.86 -5.18 8.07
N GLY A 27 -5.69 -5.25 8.70
CA GLY A 27 -4.97 -4.08 9.19
C GLY A 27 -3.47 -4.29 9.33
N SER A 28 -2.75 -3.18 9.44
CA SER A 28 -1.29 -3.19 9.60
C SER A 28 -0.83 -3.85 10.90
N GLY A 29 -1.64 -3.78 11.97
CA GLY A 29 -1.38 -4.47 13.22
C GLY A 29 -1.42 -6.00 13.07
N ASP A 30 -2.35 -6.52 12.28
CA ASP A 30 -2.44 -7.96 12.02
C ASP A 30 -1.20 -8.46 11.25
N VAL A 31 -0.67 -7.64 10.34
CA VAL A 31 0.58 -7.93 9.61
C VAL A 31 1.76 -7.99 10.59
N ARG A 32 1.89 -6.99 11.47
CA ARG A 32 2.90 -6.97 12.53
C ARG A 32 2.86 -8.24 13.36
N ASP A 33 1.68 -8.60 13.85
CA ASP A 33 1.51 -9.76 14.72
C ASP A 33 1.83 -11.07 14.00
N ALA A 34 1.49 -11.18 12.71
CA ALA A 34 1.83 -12.35 11.91
C ALA A 34 3.34 -12.50 11.69
N VAL A 35 4.08 -11.40 11.52
CA VAL A 35 5.55 -11.42 11.45
C VAL A 35 6.16 -11.80 12.80
N ILE A 36 5.67 -11.22 13.91
CA ILE A 36 6.16 -11.52 15.27
C ILE A 36 6.01 -13.01 15.59
N ARG A 37 4.89 -13.62 15.21
CA ARG A 37 4.64 -15.05 15.42
C ARG A 37 5.38 -15.96 14.44
N GLY A 38 5.97 -15.41 13.36
CA GLY A 38 6.59 -16.21 12.30
C GLY A 38 5.59 -16.87 11.35
N ASP A 39 4.33 -16.41 11.32
CA ASP A 39 3.31 -16.91 10.38
C ASP A 39 3.64 -16.51 8.94
N ILE A 40 4.32 -15.39 8.77
CA ILE A 40 4.85 -14.86 7.49
C ILE A 40 6.30 -14.39 7.67
N ALA A 41 7.11 -14.57 6.65
CA ALA A 41 8.52 -14.18 6.67
C ALA A 41 8.72 -12.67 6.38
N VAL A 42 7.85 -12.06 5.60
CA VAL A 42 7.92 -10.65 5.20
C VAL A 42 6.54 -10.03 5.29
N GLY A 43 6.40 -8.91 5.97
CA GLY A 43 5.17 -8.14 6.07
C GLY A 43 5.36 -6.71 5.55
N ILE A 44 4.35 -6.17 4.88
CA ILE A 44 4.30 -4.75 4.51
C ILE A 44 3.38 -4.06 5.51
N THR A 45 3.94 -3.15 6.28
CA THR A 45 3.23 -2.45 7.36
C THR A 45 3.71 -1.00 7.50
N ILE A 46 3.08 -0.22 8.39
CA ILE A 46 3.49 1.14 8.73
C ILE A 46 4.71 1.07 9.66
N ASP A 47 5.58 2.06 9.62
CA ASP A 47 6.86 2.11 10.30
C ASP A 47 6.79 1.81 11.80
N PHE A 48 5.91 2.47 12.55
CA PHE A 48 5.79 2.25 14.00
C PHE A 48 5.36 0.82 14.38
N TYR A 49 4.62 0.12 13.53
CA TYR A 49 4.36 -1.31 13.71
C TYR A 49 5.60 -2.16 13.45
N GLY A 50 6.45 -1.75 12.49
CA GLY A 50 7.74 -2.39 12.26
C GLY A 50 8.68 -2.23 13.45
N TYR A 51 8.78 -1.02 14.01
CA TYR A 51 9.58 -0.77 15.23
C TYR A 51 9.04 -1.54 16.44
N THR A 52 7.72 -1.61 16.58
CA THR A 52 7.10 -2.43 17.62
C THR A 52 7.41 -3.91 17.45
N ALA A 53 7.40 -4.43 16.23
CA ALA A 53 7.75 -5.82 15.96
C ALA A 53 9.18 -6.14 16.39
N HIS A 54 10.14 -5.26 16.08
CA HIS A 54 11.53 -5.40 16.50
C HIS A 54 11.70 -5.40 18.02
N LEU A 55 11.00 -4.49 18.73
CA LEU A 55 11.04 -4.43 20.19
C LEU A 55 10.48 -5.69 20.85
N GLN A 56 9.39 -6.24 20.32
CA GLN A 56 8.75 -7.42 20.88
C GLN A 56 9.47 -8.71 20.51
N ASN A 57 10.06 -8.77 19.32
CA ASN A 57 10.85 -9.90 18.84
C ASN A 57 12.10 -9.39 18.10
N PRO A 58 13.28 -9.41 18.76
CA PRO A 58 14.53 -8.93 18.16
C PRO A 58 14.97 -9.72 16.91
N SER A 59 14.31 -10.82 16.57
CA SER A 59 14.54 -11.53 15.30
C SER A 59 13.80 -10.87 14.12
N CYS A 60 12.88 -9.93 14.39
CA CYS A 60 12.23 -9.13 13.38
C CYS A 60 13.06 -7.88 13.09
N GLU A 61 13.10 -7.47 11.84
CA GLU A 61 13.77 -6.24 11.40
C GLU A 61 12.80 -5.40 10.56
N TYR A 62 12.80 -4.09 10.77
CA TYR A 62 12.08 -3.16 9.91
C TYR A 62 13.04 -2.51 8.92
N ILE A 63 12.78 -2.70 7.64
CA ILE A 63 13.64 -2.24 6.57
C ILE A 63 12.96 -1.10 5.82
N ILE A 64 13.64 0.04 5.68
CA ILE A 64 13.27 1.14 4.79
C ILE A 64 14.13 1.01 3.53
N PRO A 65 13.58 0.53 2.41
CA PRO A 65 14.39 0.28 1.21
C PRO A 65 14.83 1.61 0.57
N SER A 66 16.14 1.81 0.48
CA SER A 66 16.73 3.02 -0.12
C SER A 66 16.35 3.13 -1.59
N GLY A 67 15.85 4.31 -2.00
CA GLY A 67 15.40 4.57 -3.37
C GLY A 67 14.03 3.97 -3.74
N GLU A 68 13.35 3.31 -2.80
CA GLU A 68 12.06 2.66 -3.01
C GLU A 68 11.01 3.09 -1.98
N THR A 69 11.28 4.14 -1.23
CA THR A 69 10.41 4.63 -0.14
C THR A 69 10.12 6.11 -0.25
N ILE A 70 9.13 6.55 0.50
CA ILE A 70 8.91 7.94 0.88
C ILE A 70 8.82 8.02 2.40
N VAL A 71 9.34 9.10 2.96
CA VAL A 71 9.19 9.43 4.38
C VAL A 71 8.42 10.75 4.46
N ASN A 72 7.27 10.72 5.09
CA ASN A 72 6.40 11.88 5.28
C ASN A 72 5.85 11.87 6.71
N GLY A 73 5.60 13.07 7.25
CA GLY A 73 4.98 13.20 8.56
C GLY A 73 3.46 13.21 8.51
N ASP A 74 2.83 12.78 9.59
CA ASP A 74 1.39 12.95 9.80
C ASP A 74 1.11 14.41 10.18
N PRO A 75 0.33 15.17 9.37
CA PRO A 75 0.09 16.58 9.61
C PRO A 75 -0.93 16.79 10.73
N ILE A 76 -0.74 17.86 11.51
CA ILE A 76 -1.75 18.41 12.40
C ILE A 76 -2.12 19.81 11.93
N ALA A 77 -3.41 20.14 11.87
CA ALA A 77 -3.88 21.43 11.39
C ALA A 77 -5.07 21.96 12.21
N LEU A 78 -5.14 23.29 12.31
CA LEU A 78 -6.31 23.98 12.83
C LEU A 78 -7.41 24.02 11.76
N VAL A 79 -8.59 23.49 12.10
CA VAL A 79 -9.75 23.55 11.22
C VAL A 79 -10.30 24.99 11.17
N ALA A 80 -10.52 25.54 9.99
CA ALA A 80 -10.97 26.92 9.80
C ALA A 80 -12.32 27.23 10.50
N THR A 81 -13.15 26.20 10.70
CA THR A 81 -14.45 26.34 11.37
C THR A 81 -14.40 26.09 12.87
N SER A 82 -13.20 25.96 13.46
CA SER A 82 -13.03 25.76 14.90
C SER A 82 -13.69 26.87 15.71
N LYS A 83 -14.47 26.48 16.71
CA LYS A 83 -15.05 27.42 17.68
C LYS A 83 -14.09 27.79 18.83
N HIS A 84 -12.97 27.08 18.93
CA HIS A 84 -11.96 27.27 19.99
C HIS A 84 -10.54 27.33 19.40
N PRO A 85 -10.24 28.30 18.52
CA PRO A 85 -8.96 28.34 17.79
C PRO A 85 -7.75 28.47 18.72
N GLU A 86 -7.85 29.25 19.79
CA GLU A 86 -6.76 29.45 20.76
C GLU A 86 -6.40 28.15 21.48
N ALA A 87 -7.41 27.39 21.93
CA ALA A 87 -7.21 26.09 22.57
C ALA A 87 -6.60 25.07 21.59
N ALA A 88 -7.06 25.07 20.33
CA ALA A 88 -6.51 24.21 19.28
C ALA A 88 -5.05 24.57 18.95
N GLN A 89 -4.70 25.85 18.90
CA GLN A 89 -3.32 26.30 18.70
C GLN A 89 -2.42 25.90 19.89
N ALA A 90 -2.91 26.03 21.11
CA ALA A 90 -2.19 25.59 22.31
C ALA A 90 -1.95 24.08 22.28
N PHE A 91 -2.94 23.30 21.86
CA PHE A 91 -2.80 21.86 21.68
C PHE A 91 -1.77 21.50 20.59
N ILE A 92 -1.81 22.16 19.44
CA ILE A 92 -0.82 21.98 18.37
C ILE A 92 0.59 22.30 18.89
N ALA A 93 0.75 23.41 19.61
CA ALA A 93 2.04 23.77 20.18
C ALA A 93 2.53 22.71 21.18
N TRP A 94 1.67 22.18 22.02
CA TRP A 94 1.99 21.08 22.93
C TRP A 94 2.38 19.79 22.18
N VAL A 95 1.62 19.41 21.14
CA VAL A 95 1.96 18.22 20.32
C VAL A 95 3.33 18.33 19.71
N LEU A 96 3.73 19.52 19.24
CA LEU A 96 5.04 19.76 18.58
C LEU A 96 6.19 19.93 19.59
N THR A 97 5.92 20.00 20.87
CA THR A 97 6.92 20.20 21.92
C THR A 97 6.88 19.08 22.96
N GLU A 98 6.24 19.30 24.12
CA GLU A 98 6.18 18.34 25.22
C GLU A 98 5.45 17.03 24.84
N GLY A 99 4.42 17.12 24.00
CA GLY A 99 3.67 15.96 23.52
C GLY A 99 4.48 14.97 22.70
N GLN A 100 5.63 15.39 22.16
CA GLN A 100 6.53 14.49 21.42
C GLN A 100 7.04 13.32 22.25
N LYS A 101 7.07 13.45 23.58
CA LYS A 101 7.46 12.36 24.49
C LYS A 101 6.51 11.17 24.44
N VAL A 102 5.24 11.41 24.11
CA VAL A 102 4.22 10.35 23.97
C VAL A 102 4.58 9.37 22.85
N TRP A 103 5.18 9.87 21.78
CA TRP A 103 5.60 9.03 20.63
C TRP A 103 6.72 8.04 21.00
N LEU A 104 7.48 8.33 22.06
CA LEU A 104 8.58 7.48 22.54
C LEU A 104 8.12 6.27 23.34
N ASP A 105 6.83 6.19 23.68
CA ASP A 105 6.28 5.05 24.44
C ASP A 105 6.49 3.76 23.65
N PRO A 106 7.03 2.68 24.27
CA PRO A 106 7.25 1.39 23.60
C PRO A 106 6.00 0.74 23.00
N ASP A 107 4.80 1.14 23.46
CA ASP A 107 3.53 0.66 22.89
C ASP A 107 3.07 1.51 21.68
N ILE A 108 3.70 2.67 21.46
CA ILE A 108 3.37 3.62 20.38
C ILE A 108 4.43 3.60 19.27
N ASN A 109 5.71 3.87 19.62
CA ASN A 109 6.87 3.79 18.72
C ASN A 109 6.80 4.66 17.45
N ILE A 110 6.17 5.82 17.49
CA ILE A 110 6.11 6.77 16.37
C ILE A 110 7.38 7.64 16.36
N LEU A 111 7.96 7.86 15.20
CA LEU A 111 9.09 8.78 15.06
C LEU A 111 8.64 10.21 15.36
N PRO A 112 9.33 10.94 16.25
CA PRO A 112 8.94 12.29 16.62
C PRO A 112 9.24 13.29 15.49
N ALA A 113 8.38 14.31 15.33
CA ALA A 113 8.65 15.42 14.41
C ALA A 113 9.74 16.37 14.94
N ASN A 114 9.90 16.46 16.26
CA ASN A 114 10.90 17.31 16.90
C ASN A 114 12.05 16.45 17.48
N PRO A 115 13.23 16.43 16.85
CA PRO A 115 14.36 15.60 17.29
C PRO A 115 14.90 15.98 18.67
N ASN A 116 14.60 17.18 19.18
CA ASN A 116 15.06 17.58 20.51
C ASN A 116 14.49 16.70 21.64
N VAL A 117 13.43 15.96 21.39
CA VAL A 117 12.87 15.00 22.36
C VAL A 117 13.90 13.93 22.74
N PHE A 118 14.81 13.55 21.85
CA PHE A 118 15.87 12.57 22.14
C PHE A 118 16.92 13.11 23.14
N ASN A 119 16.95 14.42 23.41
CA ASN A 119 17.80 15.02 24.43
C ASN A 119 17.15 15.04 25.82
N THR A 120 15.91 14.57 25.96
CA THR A 120 15.24 14.43 27.26
C THR A 120 15.66 13.12 27.94
N PRO A 121 15.46 12.99 29.29
CA PRO A 121 15.75 11.74 29.99
C PRO A 121 15.00 10.51 29.45
N GLU A 122 13.78 10.70 28.96
CA GLU A 122 12.96 9.68 28.31
C GLU A 122 13.53 9.33 26.92
N GLY A 123 13.82 10.35 26.13
CA GLY A 123 14.33 10.19 24.77
C GLY A 123 15.72 9.56 24.72
N ALA A 124 16.58 9.87 25.70
CA ALA A 124 17.92 9.27 25.77
C ALA A 124 17.90 7.75 26.00
N LYS A 125 16.77 7.18 26.44
CA LYS A 125 16.58 5.72 26.60
C LYS A 125 16.15 5.04 25.31
N ARG A 126 15.68 5.80 24.31
CA ARG A 126 15.13 5.30 23.05
C ARG A 126 16.15 5.44 21.93
N THR A 127 17.32 4.83 22.12
CA THR A 127 18.39 4.79 21.10
C THR A 127 17.94 4.11 19.82
N ASP A 128 17.09 3.11 19.93
CA ASP A 128 16.42 2.41 18.82
C ASP A 128 15.63 3.36 17.92
N LEU A 129 14.74 4.17 18.50
CA LEU A 129 13.95 5.15 17.73
C LEU A 129 14.82 6.30 17.21
N LYS A 130 15.88 6.67 17.91
CA LYS A 130 16.81 7.69 17.44
C LYS A 130 17.55 7.21 16.18
N GLU A 131 18.05 5.99 16.16
CA GLU A 131 18.69 5.38 15.01
C GLU A 131 17.71 5.24 13.84
N ALA A 132 16.47 4.81 14.11
CA ALA A 132 15.40 4.74 13.10
C ALA A 132 15.09 6.12 12.51
N PHE A 133 15.01 7.15 13.34
CA PHE A 133 14.81 8.54 12.90
C PHE A 133 15.95 9.04 12.00
N GLU A 134 17.19 8.81 12.39
CA GLU A 134 18.36 9.17 11.59
C GLU A 134 18.38 8.42 10.24
N THR A 135 18.04 7.14 10.25
CA THR A 135 17.89 6.32 9.05
C THR A 135 16.80 6.87 8.13
N ALA A 136 15.64 7.21 8.67
CA ALA A 136 14.54 7.78 7.89
C ALA A 136 14.92 9.10 7.22
N LEU A 137 15.66 9.97 7.92
CA LEU A 137 16.11 11.26 7.38
C LEU A 137 17.20 11.13 6.30
N THR A 138 18.00 10.08 6.35
CA THR A 138 19.15 9.91 5.44
C THR A 138 18.85 8.96 4.28
N THR A 139 17.77 8.18 4.37
CA THR A 139 17.39 7.24 3.32
C THR A 139 17.01 7.98 2.03
N THR A 140 17.54 7.49 0.91
CA THR A 140 17.17 8.00 -0.41
C THR A 140 15.69 7.69 -0.68
N GLN A 141 14.94 8.73 -1.01
CA GLN A 141 13.51 8.63 -1.33
C GLN A 141 13.29 8.64 -2.84
N ILE A 142 12.14 8.12 -3.27
CA ILE A 142 11.69 8.29 -4.65
C ILE A 142 11.23 9.74 -4.87
N SER A 143 11.27 10.19 -6.12
CA SER A 143 10.53 11.39 -6.52
C SER A 143 9.04 11.05 -6.57
N PHE A 144 8.28 11.54 -5.59
CA PHE A 144 6.85 11.28 -5.48
C PHE A 144 6.04 12.56 -5.72
N ASN A 145 5.01 12.46 -6.56
CA ASN A 145 4.13 13.57 -6.86
C ASN A 145 2.78 13.38 -6.14
N ASP A 146 2.64 14.02 -4.98
CA ASP A 146 1.41 13.95 -4.16
C ASP A 146 0.18 14.49 -4.91
N THR A 147 0.34 15.58 -5.63
CA THR A 147 -0.76 16.18 -6.40
C THR A 147 -1.30 15.19 -7.43
N LEU A 148 -0.43 14.55 -8.17
CA LEU A 148 -0.81 13.51 -9.13
C LEU A 148 -1.44 12.31 -8.42
N ALA A 149 -0.89 11.89 -7.28
CA ALA A 149 -1.42 10.77 -6.49
C ALA A 149 -2.88 11.02 -6.09
N LEU A 150 -3.19 12.20 -5.58
CA LEU A 150 -4.55 12.60 -5.17
C LEU A 150 -5.55 12.55 -6.34
N MET A 151 -5.10 12.82 -7.56
CA MET A 151 -5.99 12.80 -8.73
C MET A 151 -6.54 11.40 -9.06
N TYR A 152 -5.78 10.34 -8.82
CA TYR A 152 -6.21 8.96 -9.12
C TYR A 152 -6.44 8.08 -7.89
N GLU A 153 -6.18 8.57 -6.67
CA GLU A 153 -6.14 7.77 -5.45
C GLU A 153 -7.43 6.97 -5.21
N SER A 154 -8.59 7.62 -5.30
CA SER A 154 -9.85 6.94 -4.98
C SER A 154 -10.10 5.77 -5.93
N ALA A 155 -10.01 5.96 -7.23
CA ALA A 155 -10.20 4.89 -8.20
C ALA A 155 -9.14 3.80 -8.03
N MET A 156 -7.86 4.16 -7.84
CA MET A 156 -6.76 3.23 -7.63
C MET A 156 -7.00 2.31 -6.43
N ARG A 157 -7.42 2.86 -5.27
CA ARG A 157 -7.69 2.10 -4.05
C ARG A 157 -8.81 1.08 -4.24
N TYR A 158 -9.90 1.50 -4.83
CA TYR A 158 -11.06 0.63 -5.08
C TYR A 158 -10.78 -0.41 -6.16
N TYR A 159 -10.01 -0.04 -7.20
CA TYR A 159 -9.55 -0.99 -8.21
C TYR A 159 -8.64 -2.06 -7.58
N PHE A 160 -7.66 -1.67 -6.79
CA PHE A 160 -6.80 -2.60 -6.05
C PHE A 160 -7.64 -3.56 -5.20
N LYS A 161 -8.60 -3.01 -4.44
CA LYS A 161 -9.50 -3.82 -3.63
C LYS A 161 -10.29 -4.82 -4.48
N ALA A 162 -10.95 -4.35 -5.55
CA ALA A 162 -11.81 -5.16 -6.38
C ALA A 162 -11.06 -6.30 -7.09
N VAL A 163 -9.87 -6.00 -7.63
CA VAL A 163 -9.13 -6.90 -8.52
C VAL A 163 -8.19 -7.82 -7.74
N LEU A 164 -7.47 -7.30 -6.75
CA LEU A 164 -6.39 -8.03 -6.08
C LEU A 164 -6.77 -8.55 -4.70
N VAL A 165 -7.65 -7.85 -3.96
CA VAL A 165 -8.04 -8.24 -2.61
C VAL A 165 -9.27 -9.13 -2.64
N ASP A 166 -10.37 -8.66 -3.23
CA ASP A 166 -11.65 -9.39 -3.22
C ASP A 166 -11.61 -10.67 -4.07
N LEU A 167 -10.74 -10.72 -5.08
CA LEU A 167 -10.50 -11.88 -5.95
C LEU A 167 -9.17 -12.59 -5.66
N ASN A 168 -8.58 -12.37 -4.47
CA ASN A 168 -7.26 -12.91 -4.14
C ASN A 168 -7.18 -14.43 -4.25
N SER A 169 -8.24 -15.16 -3.91
CA SER A 169 -8.30 -16.62 -4.04
C SER A 169 -8.22 -17.09 -5.49
N GLU A 170 -8.93 -16.43 -6.41
CA GLU A 170 -8.89 -16.72 -7.84
C GLU A 170 -7.51 -16.38 -8.41
N LEU A 171 -6.98 -15.22 -8.09
CA LEU A 171 -5.64 -14.80 -8.48
C LEU A 171 -4.56 -15.80 -8.02
N LYS A 172 -4.63 -16.26 -6.77
CA LYS A 172 -3.72 -17.27 -6.23
C LYS A 172 -3.82 -18.63 -6.94
N GLN A 173 -5.01 -19.02 -7.35
CA GLN A 173 -5.20 -20.26 -8.10
C GLN A 173 -4.49 -20.20 -9.45
N VAL A 174 -4.70 -19.12 -10.21
CA VAL A 174 -4.00 -18.90 -11.50
C VAL A 174 -2.49 -18.87 -11.29
N TRP A 175 -2.03 -18.11 -10.30
CA TRP A 175 -0.61 -17.96 -10.01
C TRP A 175 0.07 -19.28 -9.66
N ARG A 176 -0.55 -20.10 -8.80
CA ARG A 176 -0.04 -21.42 -8.44
C ARG A 176 0.05 -22.36 -9.65
N THR A 177 -0.99 -22.35 -10.49
CA THR A 177 -1.01 -23.16 -11.70
C THR A 177 0.10 -22.73 -12.65
N LEU A 178 0.26 -21.43 -12.86
CA LEU A 178 1.30 -20.83 -13.71
C LEU A 178 2.69 -21.20 -13.21
N LEU A 179 2.97 -21.03 -11.92
CA LEU A 179 4.25 -21.38 -11.32
C LEU A 179 4.53 -22.87 -11.40
N THR A 180 3.54 -23.72 -11.11
CA THR A 180 3.69 -25.18 -11.18
C THR A 180 4.09 -25.62 -12.57
N LYS A 181 3.40 -25.13 -13.61
CA LYS A 181 3.73 -25.44 -15.00
C LYS A 181 5.11 -24.95 -15.41
N TYR A 182 5.49 -23.76 -14.97
CA TYR A 182 6.80 -23.20 -15.26
C TYR A 182 7.93 -24.00 -14.60
N PHE A 183 7.83 -24.33 -13.32
CA PHE A 183 8.84 -25.11 -12.62
C PHE A 183 8.91 -26.57 -13.10
N ASN A 184 7.79 -27.14 -13.51
CA ASN A 184 7.75 -28.46 -14.15
C ASN A 184 8.25 -28.45 -15.59
N LYS A 185 8.59 -27.25 -16.16
CA LYS A 185 9.03 -27.07 -17.56
C LYS A 185 7.95 -27.46 -18.59
N GLU A 186 6.67 -27.36 -18.20
CA GLU A 186 5.53 -27.58 -19.09
C GLU A 186 5.26 -26.35 -19.96
N ILE A 187 5.71 -25.19 -19.55
CA ILE A 187 5.68 -23.93 -20.31
C ILE A 187 7.08 -23.29 -20.33
N THR A 188 7.35 -22.55 -21.39
CA THR A 188 8.59 -21.79 -21.56
C THR A 188 8.58 -20.51 -20.72
N GLU A 189 9.74 -19.86 -20.55
CA GLU A 189 9.84 -18.55 -19.91
C GLU A 189 9.02 -17.49 -20.65
N ASP A 190 9.00 -17.51 -21.98
CA ASP A 190 8.22 -16.57 -22.77
C ASP A 190 6.71 -16.75 -22.56
N GLN A 191 6.25 -18.00 -22.45
CA GLN A 191 4.86 -18.30 -22.11
C GLN A 191 4.52 -17.85 -20.67
N PHE A 192 5.43 -18.10 -19.73
CA PHE A 192 5.27 -17.62 -18.35
C PHE A 192 5.14 -16.09 -18.31
N ARG A 193 6.04 -15.36 -18.99
CA ARG A 193 5.99 -13.90 -19.07
C ARG A 193 4.74 -13.40 -19.76
N LYS A 194 4.28 -14.08 -20.83
CA LYS A 194 3.00 -13.75 -21.48
C LYS A 194 1.84 -13.81 -20.51
N TYR A 195 1.70 -14.91 -19.76
CA TYR A 195 0.60 -15.06 -18.79
C TYR A 195 0.73 -14.10 -17.62
N LEU A 196 1.94 -13.85 -17.13
CA LEU A 196 2.20 -12.84 -16.10
C LEU A 196 1.73 -11.45 -16.56
N ASN A 197 2.07 -11.07 -17.78
CA ASN A 197 1.60 -9.82 -18.38
C ASN A 197 0.07 -9.82 -18.53
N GLU A 198 -0.53 -10.91 -18.95
CA GLU A 198 -1.98 -11.00 -19.14
C GLU A 198 -2.74 -10.82 -17.81
N ILE A 199 -2.32 -11.47 -16.72
CA ILE A 199 -3.00 -11.33 -15.42
C ILE A 199 -2.69 -10.00 -14.75
N GLY A 200 -1.52 -9.40 -15.00
CA GLY A 200 -1.02 -8.23 -14.27
C GLY A 200 -1.25 -6.89 -14.95
N SER A 201 -1.46 -6.84 -16.25
CA SER A 201 -1.72 -5.57 -16.95
C SER A 201 -3.04 -4.94 -16.52
N PRO A 202 -3.15 -3.59 -16.55
CA PRO A 202 -4.41 -2.91 -16.28
C PRO A 202 -5.59 -3.51 -17.06
N LEU A 203 -6.73 -3.64 -16.40
CA LEU A 203 -7.91 -4.27 -17.00
C LEU A 203 -8.50 -3.44 -18.14
N THR A 204 -8.99 -4.12 -19.18
CA THR A 204 -10.03 -3.58 -20.05
C THR A 204 -11.38 -4.05 -19.52
N TYR A 205 -12.29 -3.13 -19.27
CA TYR A 205 -13.60 -3.39 -18.68
C TYR A 205 -14.68 -2.59 -19.41
N VAL A 206 -15.95 -2.90 -19.15
CA VAL A 206 -17.08 -2.11 -19.66
C VAL A 206 -17.38 -1.04 -18.60
N ASP A 207 -17.25 0.23 -18.98
CA ASP A 207 -17.56 1.35 -18.11
C ASP A 207 -19.05 1.33 -17.73
N PRO A 208 -19.38 1.28 -16.44
CA PRO A 208 -20.76 1.13 -15.99
C PRO A 208 -21.65 2.35 -16.24
N LEU A 209 -21.07 3.52 -16.53
CA LEU A 209 -21.80 4.76 -16.80
C LEU A 209 -22.05 4.97 -18.30
N THR A 210 -21.10 4.56 -19.16
CA THR A 210 -21.17 4.80 -20.60
C THR A 210 -21.47 3.55 -21.43
N GLY A 211 -21.20 2.36 -20.89
CA GLY A 211 -21.29 1.08 -21.61
C GLY A 211 -20.11 0.83 -22.58
N GLU A 212 -19.15 1.72 -22.66
CA GLU A 212 -18.00 1.60 -23.54
C GLU A 212 -16.92 0.70 -22.93
N LYS A 213 -16.13 0.06 -23.80
CA LYS A 213 -14.92 -0.66 -23.36
C LYS A 213 -13.79 0.32 -23.17
N VAL A 214 -13.24 0.37 -21.94
CA VAL A 214 -12.13 1.24 -21.55
C VAL A 214 -11.05 0.42 -20.85
N THR A 215 -9.80 0.87 -20.93
CA THR A 215 -8.69 0.29 -20.18
C THR A 215 -8.40 1.16 -18.95
N PHE A 216 -8.16 0.55 -17.80
CA PHE A 216 -7.83 1.23 -16.56
C PHE A 216 -6.43 1.86 -16.62
N THR A 217 -6.28 2.88 -17.45
CA THR A 217 -5.07 3.73 -17.51
C THR A 217 -5.06 4.73 -16.34
N MET A 218 -3.95 5.46 -16.20
CA MET A 218 -3.89 6.54 -15.20
C MET A 218 -4.92 7.63 -15.48
N GLU A 219 -5.13 7.98 -16.76
CA GLU A 219 -6.13 8.94 -17.18
C GLU A 219 -7.56 8.47 -16.85
N ASP A 220 -7.83 7.17 -17.06
CA ASP A 220 -9.12 6.58 -16.67
C ASP A 220 -9.30 6.58 -15.15
N ALA A 221 -8.26 6.26 -14.39
CA ALA A 221 -8.31 6.34 -12.93
C ALA A 221 -8.58 7.78 -12.41
N ILE A 222 -8.00 8.80 -13.06
CA ILE A 222 -8.28 10.22 -12.77
C ILE A 222 -9.74 10.53 -13.08
N ARG A 223 -10.23 10.13 -14.25
CA ARG A 223 -11.63 10.31 -14.64
C ARG A 223 -12.59 9.67 -13.64
N VAL A 224 -12.38 8.40 -13.30
CA VAL A 224 -13.22 7.66 -12.35
C VAL A 224 -13.16 8.30 -10.95
N THR A 225 -11.99 8.76 -10.49
CA THR A 225 -11.86 9.49 -9.23
C THR A 225 -12.73 10.76 -9.24
N SER A 226 -12.77 11.48 -10.37
CA SER A 226 -13.65 12.65 -10.52
C SER A 226 -15.14 12.29 -10.49
N GLU A 227 -15.55 11.14 -11.08
CA GLU A 227 -16.94 10.68 -11.00
C GLU A 227 -17.32 10.27 -9.57
N ILE A 228 -16.45 9.57 -8.84
CA ILE A 228 -16.65 9.25 -7.42
C ILE A 228 -16.81 10.50 -6.57
N ALA A 229 -16.06 11.56 -6.86
CA ALA A 229 -16.16 12.82 -6.13
C ALA A 229 -17.50 13.54 -6.37
N LYS A 230 -18.11 13.38 -7.56
CA LYS A 230 -19.43 13.92 -7.90
C LYS A 230 -20.56 13.13 -7.27
N ASP A 231 -20.49 11.81 -7.35
CA ASP A 231 -21.45 10.86 -6.74
C ASP A 231 -20.72 9.64 -6.17
N PRO A 232 -20.54 9.57 -4.85
CA PRO A 232 -19.85 8.44 -4.21
C PRO A 232 -20.49 7.06 -4.47
N LYS A 233 -21.76 7.01 -4.87
CA LYS A 233 -22.48 5.73 -5.11
C LYS A 233 -22.02 5.04 -6.40
N VAL A 234 -21.43 5.76 -7.34
CA VAL A 234 -20.96 5.15 -8.60
C VAL A 234 -19.85 4.12 -8.37
N ILE A 235 -19.18 4.18 -7.22
CA ILE A 235 -18.06 3.27 -6.91
C ILE A 235 -18.50 1.79 -6.89
N ASP A 236 -19.69 1.50 -6.40
CA ASP A 236 -20.19 0.13 -6.34
C ASP A 236 -20.34 -0.46 -7.75
N HIS A 237 -20.76 0.34 -8.72
CA HIS A 237 -20.86 -0.05 -10.12
C HIS A 237 -19.48 -0.31 -10.74
N TYR A 238 -18.52 0.57 -10.49
CA TYR A 238 -17.13 0.37 -10.96
C TYR A 238 -16.49 -0.87 -10.35
N MET A 239 -16.62 -1.06 -9.04
CA MET A 239 -16.09 -2.25 -8.37
C MET A 239 -16.67 -3.55 -8.95
N LEU A 240 -17.98 -3.58 -9.25
CA LEU A 240 -18.61 -4.72 -9.87
C LEU A 240 -18.08 -4.98 -11.29
N ALA A 241 -17.92 -3.93 -12.10
CA ALA A 241 -17.38 -4.02 -13.45
C ALA A 241 -15.91 -4.52 -13.45
N TRP A 242 -15.08 -3.98 -12.56
CA TRP A 242 -13.70 -4.42 -12.43
C TRP A 242 -13.57 -5.86 -11.91
N LYS A 243 -14.36 -6.25 -10.90
CA LYS A 243 -14.40 -7.64 -10.42
C LYS A 243 -14.78 -8.61 -11.53
N LYS A 244 -15.82 -8.29 -12.30
CA LYS A 244 -16.25 -9.13 -13.40
C LYS A 244 -15.11 -9.29 -14.44
N ALA A 245 -14.53 -8.19 -14.89
CA ALA A 245 -13.47 -8.21 -15.89
C ALA A 245 -12.21 -8.96 -15.39
N ALA A 246 -11.85 -8.83 -14.10
CA ALA A 246 -10.73 -9.53 -13.50
C ALA A 246 -11.01 -11.03 -13.38
N SER A 247 -12.18 -11.44 -12.89
CA SER A 247 -12.58 -12.84 -12.77
C SER A 247 -12.60 -13.51 -14.15
N ASP A 248 -13.23 -12.87 -15.16
CA ASP A 248 -13.24 -13.36 -16.54
C ASP A 248 -11.81 -13.59 -17.09
N ARG A 249 -10.87 -12.65 -16.79
CA ARG A 249 -9.45 -12.76 -17.15
C ARG A 249 -8.76 -13.93 -16.45
N TYR A 250 -8.94 -14.05 -15.14
CA TYR A 250 -8.31 -15.11 -14.35
C TYR A 250 -8.79 -16.49 -14.80
N GLN A 251 -10.08 -16.65 -15.03
CA GLN A 251 -10.66 -17.91 -15.50
C GLN A 251 -10.20 -18.26 -16.92
N LYS A 252 -10.09 -17.26 -17.82
CA LYS A 252 -9.54 -17.46 -19.16
C LYS A 252 -8.13 -18.00 -19.10
N VAL A 253 -7.23 -17.34 -18.34
CA VAL A 253 -5.82 -17.78 -18.22
C VAL A 253 -5.74 -19.15 -17.58
N LEU A 254 -6.55 -19.44 -16.55
CA LEU A 254 -6.59 -20.75 -15.92
C LEU A 254 -7.03 -21.85 -16.90
N SER A 255 -8.01 -21.58 -17.74
CA SER A 255 -8.48 -22.50 -18.79
C SER A 255 -7.38 -22.76 -19.85
N GLU A 256 -6.69 -21.71 -20.30
CA GLU A 256 -5.58 -21.85 -21.24
C GLU A 256 -4.39 -22.62 -20.65
N LEU A 257 -4.12 -22.45 -19.36
CA LEU A 257 -3.08 -23.21 -18.67
C LEU A 257 -3.48 -24.67 -18.44
N SER A 258 -4.78 -25.01 -18.47
CA SER A 258 -5.28 -26.35 -18.20
C SER A 258 -5.45 -27.19 -19.48
N SER A 259 -5.38 -26.55 -20.63
CA SER A 259 -5.40 -27.19 -21.96
C SER A 259 -4.00 -27.63 -22.38
#